data_21da4fe5741b24431a744eb74f01dd05
#
_entry.id   21da4fe5741b24431a744eb74f01dd05
#
_cell.length_a   1.000
_cell.length_b   1.000
_cell.length_c   1.000
_cell.angle_alpha   90.00
_cell.angle_beta   90.00
_cell.angle_gamma   90.00
#
_symmetry.space_group_name_H-M   'P 1'
#
loop_
_entity.id
_entity.type
_entity.pdbx_description
1 polymer ?
#
loop_
_entity_poly.entity_id
_entity_poly.type
_entity_poly.pdbx_seq_one_letter_code
_entity_poly.pdbx_strand_id
1 'polypeptide(L)'
;MWVYLPGDVHPTLCGRFNNDRTAAGGVGKFVYAKSYLSQSHARSIDPVLLPLRDGEHSTTAQLGFFGVFVDASPDDWGRGVIDLMYGKPDSPVGYLLRSQGDRVGNLDFSEAPDVPPVQRGLPGRDVLKAAVGVLAGIERGRKEDPSLENWVRPNTAMGGARPKLTIADEAFQWLAKFPSRHDDPEVSVARLEHALHALARHCGIETVDSELIMVDGADLLLVKRFDRTAVKKEDGLTAWSRDGFVSARTVLRSSGVNENSYTGSYPGLARDLTRWSAKPVADKRELFSRMVFNCVVSNTDDHDRNHGFVADEMGEGFRLSGAYDMVPRIPTTQRRVQAMRVGDDAQPTRDNILSECESFDLSKAQAGEIHDSIQATVRQNWRECFDHSGLSEAAMEKFASCFPPSLKQVLSQAVRTGLADVEGGDSGSQEGRPGGG
;
A
#
# COMPACT_ATOMS: atom_id res chain seq x y z
N MET A 1 -11.16 21.36 -10.25
CA MET A 1 -10.93 20.29 -9.28
C MET A 1 -12.07 20.24 -8.29
N TRP A 2 -12.47 19.07 -7.92
CA TRP A 2 -13.63 18.78 -7.09
C TRP A 2 -13.25 17.92 -5.89
N VAL A 3 -13.97 18.04 -4.80
CA VAL A 3 -13.78 17.25 -3.59
C VAL A 3 -15.13 16.76 -3.08
N TYR A 4 -15.19 15.54 -2.60
CA TYR A 4 -16.33 15.02 -1.86
C TYR A 4 -16.11 15.38 -0.39
N LEU A 5 -17.04 16.13 0.18
CA LEU A 5 -16.99 16.45 1.60
C LEU A 5 -17.47 15.23 2.43
N PRO A 6 -17.06 15.12 3.69
CA PRO A 6 -17.43 13.97 4.53
C PRO A 6 -18.94 13.73 4.54
N GLY A 7 -19.36 12.52 4.20
CA GLY A 7 -20.76 12.12 4.08
C GLY A 7 -21.47 12.52 2.79
N ASP A 8 -20.90 13.41 1.98
CA ASP A 8 -21.52 13.83 0.73
C ASP A 8 -21.28 12.81 -0.39
N VAL A 9 -22.32 12.61 -1.20
CA VAL A 9 -22.28 11.76 -2.40
C VAL A 9 -22.11 12.57 -3.70
N HIS A 10 -22.11 13.88 -3.61
CA HIS A 10 -21.92 14.82 -4.72
C HIS A 10 -20.64 15.63 -4.53
N PRO A 11 -19.83 15.83 -5.58
CA PRO A 11 -18.60 16.59 -5.46
C PRO A 11 -18.87 18.09 -5.39
N THR A 12 -18.09 18.79 -4.60
CA THR A 12 -18.06 20.25 -4.48
C THR A 12 -16.85 20.81 -5.23
N LEU A 13 -17.03 21.89 -6.00
CA LEU A 13 -15.92 22.56 -6.66
C LEU A 13 -14.99 23.19 -5.61
N CYS A 14 -13.77 22.64 -5.48
CA CYS A 14 -12.84 23.13 -4.44
C CYS A 14 -11.74 24.04 -4.98
N GLY A 15 -11.40 23.99 -6.27
CA GLY A 15 -10.34 24.86 -6.77
C GLY A 15 -9.93 24.57 -8.21
N ARG A 16 -8.85 25.25 -8.63
CA ARG A 16 -8.24 25.07 -9.94
C ARG A 16 -6.78 24.67 -9.80
N PHE A 17 -6.41 23.60 -10.48
CA PHE A 17 -5.03 23.12 -10.62
C PHE A 17 -4.51 23.41 -12.03
N ASN A 18 -3.29 23.89 -12.12
CA ASN A 18 -2.54 24.02 -13.36
C ASN A 18 -1.12 23.49 -13.18
N ASN A 19 -0.56 22.86 -14.21
CA ASN A 19 0.84 22.45 -14.22
C ASN A 19 1.56 23.28 -15.29
N ASP A 20 2.40 24.21 -14.85
CA ASP A 20 3.23 25.02 -15.72
C ASP A 20 4.47 24.22 -16.16
N ARG A 21 4.47 23.79 -17.40
CA ARG A 21 5.52 22.96 -18.00
C ARG A 21 6.70 23.77 -18.57
N THR A 22 6.65 25.11 -18.52
CA THR A 22 7.75 25.96 -19.03
C THR A 22 8.94 25.98 -18.08
N ALA A 23 8.72 25.69 -16.79
CA ALA A 23 9.79 25.49 -15.83
C ALA A 23 10.39 24.07 -15.95
N ALA A 24 11.68 23.91 -15.76
CA ALA A 24 12.36 22.62 -15.73
C ALA A 24 11.72 21.71 -14.65
N GLY A 25 11.12 20.58 -15.07
CA GLY A 25 10.37 19.66 -14.22
C GLY A 25 8.88 20.02 -14.06
N GLY A 26 8.45 21.22 -14.47
CA GLY A 26 7.09 21.72 -14.28
C GLY A 26 6.85 22.22 -12.85
N VAL A 27 5.94 23.18 -12.71
CA VAL A 27 5.47 23.68 -11.41
C VAL A 27 3.97 23.50 -11.32
N GLY A 28 3.51 22.78 -10.32
CA GLY A 28 2.08 22.67 -10.01
C GLY A 28 1.61 23.91 -9.27
N LYS A 29 0.51 24.51 -9.75
CA LYS A 29 -0.14 25.67 -9.14
C LYS A 29 -1.58 25.36 -8.82
N PHE A 30 -1.99 25.64 -7.60
CA PHE A 30 -3.36 25.40 -7.15
C PHE A 30 -3.92 26.63 -6.43
N VAL A 31 -5.19 26.92 -6.70
CA VAL A 31 -5.96 28.00 -6.03
C VAL A 31 -7.29 27.43 -5.59
N TYR A 32 -7.62 27.59 -4.31
CA TYR A 32 -8.95 27.26 -3.81
C TYR A 32 -10.02 28.18 -4.40
N ALA A 33 -11.19 27.63 -4.70
CA ALA A 33 -12.34 28.45 -5.09
C ALA A 33 -12.84 29.26 -3.89
N LYS A 34 -13.15 30.53 -4.09
CA LYS A 34 -13.70 31.40 -3.02
C LYS A 34 -15.00 30.85 -2.44
N SER A 35 -15.84 30.27 -3.29
CA SER A 35 -17.07 29.58 -2.87
C SER A 35 -16.80 28.37 -1.96
N TYR A 36 -15.67 27.68 -2.14
CA TYR A 36 -15.23 26.60 -1.25
C TYR A 36 -14.73 27.13 0.07
N LEU A 37 -13.86 28.16 0.04
CA LEU A 37 -13.29 28.77 1.24
C LEU A 37 -14.36 29.39 2.17
N SER A 38 -15.50 29.79 1.62
CA SER A 38 -16.61 30.36 2.41
C SER A 38 -17.49 29.31 3.10
N GLN A 39 -17.30 28.01 2.83
CA GLN A 39 -18.08 26.94 3.44
C GLN A 39 -17.58 26.63 4.86
N SER A 40 -18.47 26.48 5.81
CA SER A 40 -18.13 26.21 7.22
C SER A 40 -17.44 24.85 7.43
N HIS A 41 -17.66 23.91 6.51
CA HIS A 41 -17.11 22.55 6.55
C HIS A 41 -16.02 22.32 5.49
N ALA A 42 -15.51 23.39 4.86
CA ALA A 42 -14.35 23.27 3.98
C ALA A 42 -13.15 22.63 4.72
N ARG A 43 -12.44 21.74 4.04
CA ARG A 43 -11.27 21.06 4.58
C ARG A 43 -10.06 21.31 3.69
N SER A 44 -8.91 21.38 4.30
CA SER A 44 -7.64 21.29 3.57
C SER A 44 -7.52 19.90 2.92
N ILE A 45 -7.19 19.87 1.63
CA ILE A 45 -6.95 18.60 0.90
C ILE A 45 -5.55 18.04 1.15
N ASP A 46 -4.64 18.88 1.60
CA ASP A 46 -3.29 18.57 2.07
C ASP A 46 -2.93 19.63 3.13
N PRO A 47 -2.86 19.26 4.41
CA PRO A 47 -2.65 20.24 5.48
C PRO A 47 -1.28 20.90 5.45
N VAL A 48 -0.31 20.33 4.73
CA VAL A 48 1.06 20.83 4.66
C VAL A 48 1.30 21.69 3.42
N LEU A 49 0.97 21.19 2.24
CA LEU A 49 1.27 21.86 0.97
C LEU A 49 0.08 22.68 0.44
N LEU A 50 -1.14 22.34 0.84
CA LEU A 50 -2.37 23.01 0.43
C LEU A 50 -3.22 23.43 1.66
N PRO A 51 -2.66 24.17 2.64
CA PRO A 51 -3.43 24.65 3.77
C PRO A 51 -4.61 25.52 3.28
N LEU A 52 -5.73 25.47 4.00
CA LEU A 52 -6.97 26.15 3.61
C LEU A 52 -6.80 27.67 3.73
N ARG A 53 -6.43 28.34 2.65
CA ARG A 53 -6.27 29.80 2.58
C ARG A 53 -6.52 30.33 1.17
N ASP A 54 -6.80 31.61 1.06
CA ASP A 54 -6.84 32.33 -0.22
C ASP A 54 -5.42 32.47 -0.82
N GLY A 55 -5.37 32.64 -2.13
CA GLY A 55 -4.14 32.80 -2.90
C GLY A 55 -3.62 31.52 -3.55
N GLU A 56 -2.53 31.67 -4.28
CA GLU A 56 -1.91 30.57 -5.02
C GLU A 56 -1.01 29.72 -4.11
N HIS A 57 -1.12 28.40 -4.25
CA HIS A 57 -0.19 27.41 -3.75
C HIS A 57 0.64 26.90 -4.91
N SER A 58 1.95 26.78 -4.71
CA SER A 58 2.85 26.29 -5.75
C SER A 58 3.71 25.15 -5.22
N THR A 59 3.94 24.15 -6.06
CA THR A 59 4.95 23.12 -5.80
C THR A 59 6.34 23.69 -6.08
N THR A 60 7.37 23.01 -5.56
CA THR A 60 8.74 23.23 -6.04
C THR A 60 8.89 22.64 -7.43
N ALA A 61 9.87 23.13 -8.22
CA ALA A 61 10.18 22.58 -9.55
C ALA A 61 10.57 21.08 -9.52
N GLN A 62 11.03 20.58 -8.36
CA GLN A 62 11.37 19.18 -8.16
C GLN A 62 10.16 18.27 -7.97
N LEU A 63 9.05 18.79 -7.42
CA LEU A 63 7.83 18.02 -7.19
C LEU A 63 6.86 18.04 -8.37
N GLY A 64 6.83 19.10 -9.17
CA GLY A 64 5.99 19.25 -10.36
C GLY A 64 4.47 19.12 -10.13
N PHE A 65 4.08 18.28 -9.18
CA PHE A 65 2.72 17.96 -8.77
C PHE A 65 2.59 17.91 -7.24
N PHE A 66 1.42 18.26 -6.71
CA PHE A 66 1.10 18.00 -5.31
C PHE A 66 0.90 16.51 -5.10
N GLY A 67 1.40 15.98 -3.97
CA GLY A 67 1.38 14.54 -3.69
C GLY A 67 -0.03 13.96 -3.71
N VAL A 68 -1.01 14.64 -3.14
CA VAL A 68 -2.42 14.22 -3.15
C VAL A 68 -3.03 14.10 -4.56
N PHE A 69 -2.52 14.86 -5.55
CA PHE A 69 -2.95 14.72 -6.94
C PHE A 69 -2.24 13.56 -7.64
N VAL A 70 -1.02 13.24 -7.20
CA VAL A 70 -0.31 12.04 -7.64
C VAL A 70 -1.01 10.79 -7.11
N ASP A 71 -1.42 10.80 -5.84
CA ASP A 71 -2.17 9.70 -5.22
C ASP A 71 -3.52 9.46 -5.90
N ALA A 72 -4.21 10.53 -6.33
CA ALA A 72 -5.46 10.46 -7.09
C ALA A 72 -5.27 10.11 -8.57
N SER A 73 -4.03 10.03 -9.06
CA SER A 73 -3.70 9.70 -10.46
C SER A 73 -3.60 8.19 -10.66
N PRO A 74 -3.87 7.68 -11.88
CA PRO A 74 -3.65 6.27 -12.17
C PRO A 74 -2.17 5.89 -12.02
N ASP A 75 -1.94 4.71 -11.52
CA ASP A 75 -0.64 4.05 -11.42
C ASP A 75 -0.32 3.24 -12.69
N ASP A 76 0.74 2.45 -12.69
CA ASP A 76 1.28 1.77 -13.87
C ASP A 76 0.24 0.95 -14.63
N TRP A 77 -0.58 0.14 -13.93
CA TRP A 77 -1.68 -0.59 -14.55
C TRP A 77 -2.68 0.35 -15.23
N GLY A 78 -3.22 1.32 -14.50
CA GLY A 78 -4.20 2.25 -15.01
C GLY A 78 -3.68 3.13 -16.16
N ARG A 79 -2.41 3.55 -16.09
CA ARG A 79 -1.74 4.27 -17.18
C ARG A 79 -1.60 3.40 -18.41
N GLY A 80 -1.15 2.14 -18.24
CA GLY A 80 -1.06 1.18 -19.34
C GLY A 80 -2.39 0.95 -20.05
N VAL A 81 -3.48 0.87 -19.30
CA VAL A 81 -4.84 0.77 -19.85
C VAL A 81 -5.25 2.03 -20.59
N ILE A 82 -5.00 3.23 -20.04
CA ILE A 82 -5.29 4.51 -20.72
C ILE A 82 -4.48 4.63 -22.01
N ASP A 83 -3.19 4.32 -21.97
CA ASP A 83 -2.30 4.39 -23.12
C ASP A 83 -2.76 3.42 -24.22
N LEU A 84 -3.17 2.21 -23.85
CA LEU A 84 -3.67 1.22 -24.78
C LEU A 84 -4.98 1.67 -25.45
N MET A 85 -5.94 2.19 -24.68
CA MET A 85 -7.27 2.51 -25.16
C MET A 85 -7.37 3.87 -25.86
N TYR A 86 -6.70 4.88 -25.34
CA TYR A 86 -6.88 6.27 -25.77
C TYR A 86 -5.60 6.93 -26.30
N GLY A 87 -4.47 6.19 -26.33
CA GLY A 87 -3.16 6.74 -26.57
C GLY A 87 -2.60 7.51 -25.38
N LYS A 88 -1.28 7.64 -25.35
CA LYS A 88 -0.56 8.32 -24.26
C LYS A 88 -0.94 9.80 -24.19
N PRO A 89 -1.39 10.31 -23.04
CA PRO A 89 -1.65 11.73 -22.86
C PRO A 89 -0.37 12.57 -22.97
N ASP A 90 -0.49 13.81 -23.45
CA ASP A 90 0.64 14.74 -23.59
C ASP A 90 1.18 15.25 -22.25
N SER A 91 0.43 15.04 -21.17
CA SER A 91 0.80 15.53 -19.84
C SER A 91 0.26 14.62 -18.71
N PRO A 92 0.87 14.67 -17.51
CA PRO A 92 0.33 13.99 -16.33
C PRO A 92 -1.11 14.41 -15.99
N VAL A 93 -1.50 15.67 -16.26
CA VAL A 93 -2.89 16.15 -16.08
C VAL A 93 -3.85 15.37 -16.99
N GLY A 94 -3.42 14.98 -18.19
CA GLY A 94 -4.22 14.16 -19.10
C GLY A 94 -4.60 12.80 -18.50
N TYR A 95 -3.73 12.19 -17.69
CA TYR A 95 -4.07 10.95 -16.97
C TYR A 95 -5.14 11.21 -15.90
N LEU A 96 -5.03 12.32 -15.13
CA LEU A 96 -6.06 12.71 -14.18
C LEU A 96 -7.43 12.93 -14.86
N LEU A 97 -7.48 13.54 -16.03
CA LEU A 97 -8.73 13.80 -16.74
C LEU A 97 -9.32 12.55 -17.39
N ARG A 98 -8.48 11.61 -17.87
CA ARG A 98 -8.93 10.37 -18.51
C ARG A 98 -9.32 9.26 -17.55
N SER A 99 -8.77 9.24 -16.34
CA SER A 99 -9.11 8.29 -15.29
C SER A 99 -10.35 8.75 -14.50
N GLN A 100 -11.51 8.81 -15.17
CA GLN A 100 -12.75 9.28 -14.54
C GLN A 100 -13.33 8.26 -13.55
N GLY A 101 -13.86 8.76 -12.44
CA GLY A 101 -14.87 8.09 -11.60
C GLY A 101 -14.33 7.37 -10.39
N ASP A 102 -13.44 6.39 -10.50
CA ASP A 102 -13.02 5.55 -9.37
C ASP A 102 -11.56 5.79 -8.99
N ARG A 103 -11.33 6.82 -8.21
CA ARG A 103 -10.01 7.17 -7.64
C ARG A 103 -9.95 6.73 -6.20
N VAL A 104 -8.75 6.53 -5.67
CA VAL A 104 -8.58 6.50 -4.23
C VAL A 104 -8.83 7.90 -3.66
N GLY A 105 -9.47 7.96 -2.51
CA GLY A 105 -9.76 9.21 -1.84
C GLY A 105 -10.97 9.98 -2.42
N ASN A 106 -11.08 11.21 -2.02
CA ASN A 106 -12.24 12.08 -2.24
C ASN A 106 -12.03 13.16 -3.31
N LEU A 107 -10.90 13.16 -4.04
CA LEU A 107 -10.64 14.13 -5.10
C LEU A 107 -11.18 13.66 -6.44
N ASP A 108 -11.62 14.62 -7.27
CA ASP A 108 -11.94 14.36 -8.67
C ASP A 108 -11.62 15.58 -9.56
N PHE A 109 -11.55 15.36 -10.87
CA PHE A 109 -11.05 16.36 -11.83
C PHE A 109 -11.95 16.46 -13.04
N SER A 110 -12.14 17.67 -13.53
CA SER A 110 -12.79 17.99 -14.80
C SER A 110 -12.06 19.15 -15.49
N GLU A 111 -12.29 19.32 -16.77
CA GLU A 111 -11.64 20.37 -17.56
C GLU A 111 -12.22 21.77 -17.26
N ALA A 112 -13.48 21.85 -16.84
CA ALA A 112 -14.17 23.10 -16.61
C ALA A 112 -14.87 23.15 -15.23
N PRO A 113 -14.97 24.32 -14.61
CA PRO A 113 -15.53 24.46 -13.27
C PRO A 113 -17.06 24.31 -13.20
N ASP A 114 -17.76 24.41 -14.31
CA ASP A 114 -19.20 24.23 -14.48
C ASP A 114 -19.60 22.81 -14.92
N VAL A 115 -18.64 21.95 -15.15
CA VAL A 115 -18.86 20.56 -15.55
C VAL A 115 -18.34 19.64 -14.44
N PRO A 116 -19.21 19.19 -13.52
CA PRO A 116 -18.77 18.25 -12.49
C PRO A 116 -18.35 16.90 -13.08
N PRO A 117 -17.46 16.17 -12.41
CA PRO A 117 -17.05 14.83 -12.84
C PRO A 117 -18.25 13.89 -12.91
N VAL A 118 -18.31 13.10 -13.96
CA VAL A 118 -19.39 12.12 -14.15
C VAL A 118 -19.12 10.90 -13.27
N GLN A 119 -20.01 10.65 -12.32
CA GLN A 119 -20.02 9.37 -11.60
C GLN A 119 -20.66 8.29 -12.48
N ARG A 120 -19.90 7.26 -12.79
CA ARG A 120 -20.42 6.07 -13.45
C ARG A 120 -20.68 4.99 -12.40
N GLY A 121 -21.74 4.23 -12.58
CA GLY A 121 -22.00 3.04 -11.79
C GLY A 121 -20.85 2.04 -11.93
N LEU A 122 -20.47 1.42 -10.83
CA LEU A 122 -19.51 0.33 -10.84
C LEU A 122 -20.22 -0.99 -11.18
N PRO A 123 -19.53 -1.92 -11.86
CA PRO A 123 -20.09 -3.25 -12.11
C PRO A 123 -20.23 -4.05 -10.81
N GLY A 124 -21.15 -5.01 -10.80
CA GLY A 124 -21.30 -5.97 -9.72
C GLY A 124 -20.33 -7.15 -9.82
N ARG A 125 -20.51 -8.14 -8.94
CA ARG A 125 -19.69 -9.38 -8.95
C ARG A 125 -19.94 -10.27 -10.19
N ASP A 126 -21.05 -10.07 -10.87
CA ASP A 126 -21.47 -10.81 -12.09
C ASP A 126 -20.49 -10.65 -13.26
N VAL A 127 -19.76 -9.52 -13.32
CA VAL A 127 -18.80 -9.28 -14.40
C VAL A 127 -17.47 -10.00 -14.21
N LEU A 128 -17.16 -10.50 -13.02
CA LEU A 128 -15.82 -11.04 -12.68
C LEU A 128 -15.39 -12.18 -13.61
N LYS A 129 -16.35 -13.05 -14.01
CA LYS A 129 -16.05 -14.15 -14.95
C LYS A 129 -15.55 -13.63 -16.31
N ALA A 130 -16.24 -12.66 -16.87
CA ALA A 130 -15.83 -12.05 -18.14
C ALA A 130 -14.52 -11.25 -17.96
N ALA A 131 -14.35 -10.57 -16.82
CA ALA A 131 -13.17 -9.77 -16.52
C ALA A 131 -11.87 -10.58 -16.50
N VAL A 132 -11.87 -11.85 -16.09
CA VAL A 132 -10.67 -12.72 -16.11
C VAL A 132 -10.02 -12.76 -17.50
N GLY A 133 -10.80 -13.08 -18.52
CA GLY A 133 -10.31 -13.18 -19.90
C GLY A 133 -9.90 -11.83 -20.51
N VAL A 134 -10.69 -10.82 -20.20
CA VAL A 134 -10.53 -9.45 -20.70
C VAL A 134 -9.25 -8.79 -20.15
N LEU A 135 -9.04 -8.82 -18.84
CA LEU A 135 -7.87 -8.20 -18.22
C LEU A 135 -6.57 -8.92 -18.61
N ALA A 136 -6.61 -10.26 -18.74
CA ALA A 136 -5.51 -11.02 -19.31
C ALA A 136 -5.23 -10.65 -20.79
N GLY A 137 -6.25 -10.28 -21.55
CA GLY A 137 -6.12 -9.74 -22.91
C GLY A 137 -5.43 -8.38 -22.93
N ILE A 138 -5.82 -7.48 -22.03
CA ILE A 138 -5.19 -6.14 -21.89
C ILE A 138 -3.70 -6.26 -21.56
N GLU A 139 -3.31 -7.14 -20.63
CA GLU A 139 -1.89 -7.39 -20.32
C GLU A 139 -1.07 -7.85 -21.54
N ARG A 140 -1.72 -8.47 -22.52
CA ARG A 140 -1.12 -8.90 -23.80
C ARG A 140 -1.23 -7.82 -24.90
N GLY A 141 -1.72 -6.63 -24.57
CA GLY A 141 -1.88 -5.51 -25.51
C GLY A 141 -3.09 -5.63 -26.45
N ARG A 142 -4.09 -6.45 -26.12
CA ARG A 142 -5.31 -6.62 -26.94
C ARG A 142 -6.33 -5.53 -26.63
N LYS A 143 -6.94 -4.96 -27.71
CA LYS A 143 -7.96 -3.90 -27.63
C LYS A 143 -9.39 -4.40 -27.92
N GLU A 144 -9.61 -5.69 -28.05
CA GLU A 144 -10.61 -6.31 -28.91
C GLU A 144 -12.06 -6.28 -28.42
N ASP A 145 -12.36 -5.80 -27.20
CA ASP A 145 -13.72 -5.84 -26.68
C ASP A 145 -14.30 -4.45 -26.41
N PRO A 146 -15.33 -4.00 -27.21
CA PRO A 146 -16.01 -2.72 -26.96
C PRO A 146 -16.70 -2.63 -25.60
N SER A 147 -17.07 -3.76 -24.97
CA SER A 147 -17.64 -3.77 -23.63
C SER A 147 -16.65 -3.37 -22.55
N LEU A 148 -15.33 -3.48 -22.84
CA LEU A 148 -14.24 -3.01 -22.01
C LEU A 148 -14.35 -1.53 -21.62
N GLU A 149 -14.80 -0.69 -22.54
CA GLU A 149 -14.94 0.73 -22.26
C GLU A 149 -15.83 1.02 -21.04
N ASN A 150 -16.85 0.21 -20.82
CA ASN A 150 -17.78 0.40 -19.71
C ASN A 150 -17.21 -0.07 -18.35
N TRP A 151 -16.27 -1.03 -18.34
CA TRP A 151 -15.71 -1.58 -17.10
C TRP A 151 -14.34 -0.98 -16.76
N VAL A 152 -13.51 -0.79 -17.79
CA VAL A 152 -12.11 -0.40 -17.61
C VAL A 152 -11.98 1.11 -17.40
N ARG A 153 -12.81 1.91 -18.09
CA ARG A 153 -12.81 3.36 -17.98
C ARG A 153 -13.00 3.89 -16.54
N PRO A 154 -13.96 3.34 -15.75
CA PRO A 154 -14.11 3.73 -14.34
C PRO A 154 -12.96 3.27 -13.44
N ASN A 155 -12.18 2.27 -13.86
CA ASN A 155 -11.29 1.49 -13.00
C ASN A 155 -9.80 1.75 -13.24
N THR A 156 -9.46 2.79 -13.99
CA THR A 156 -8.05 3.08 -14.33
C THR A 156 -7.28 3.85 -13.26
N ALA A 157 -7.95 4.33 -12.22
CA ALA A 157 -7.35 5.22 -11.24
C ALA A 157 -6.84 4.55 -9.95
N MET A 158 -6.98 3.22 -9.83
CA MET A 158 -6.49 2.50 -8.66
C MET A 158 -5.03 2.11 -8.80
N GLY A 159 -4.25 2.31 -7.73
CA GLY A 159 -2.79 2.11 -7.69
C GLY A 159 -2.32 0.66 -7.89
N GLY A 160 -1.06 0.48 -8.33
CA GLY A 160 -0.34 -0.78 -8.48
C GLY A 160 -0.19 -1.28 -9.93
N ALA A 161 0.74 -2.22 -10.15
CA ALA A 161 1.14 -2.69 -11.49
C ALA A 161 0.30 -3.87 -12.01
N ARG A 162 -0.49 -4.54 -11.16
CA ARG A 162 -1.23 -5.76 -11.50
C ARG A 162 -2.63 -5.48 -12.03
N PRO A 163 -3.22 -6.40 -12.84
CA PRO A 163 -4.60 -6.29 -13.29
C PRO A 163 -5.58 -6.20 -12.12
N LYS A 164 -6.46 -5.21 -12.16
CA LYS A 164 -7.45 -4.97 -11.11
C LYS A 164 -8.69 -4.29 -11.64
N LEU A 165 -9.79 -4.45 -10.92
CA LEU A 165 -11.09 -3.89 -11.25
C LEU A 165 -11.82 -3.51 -9.95
N THR A 166 -12.42 -2.33 -9.89
CA THR A 166 -13.34 -2.00 -8.80
C THR A 166 -14.74 -2.47 -9.14
N ILE A 167 -15.35 -3.19 -8.22
CA ILE A 167 -16.74 -3.64 -8.27
C ILE A 167 -17.50 -3.13 -7.05
N ALA A 168 -18.80 -3.14 -7.11
CA ALA A 168 -19.65 -2.79 -5.97
C ALA A 168 -20.73 -3.85 -5.77
N ASP A 169 -21.07 -4.10 -4.51
CA ASP A 169 -22.32 -4.73 -4.12
C ASP A 169 -23.18 -3.70 -3.36
N GLU A 170 -24.25 -4.14 -2.70
CA GLU A 170 -25.13 -3.21 -1.98
C GLU A 170 -24.50 -2.54 -0.76
N ALA A 171 -23.46 -3.15 -0.18
CA ALA A 171 -22.88 -2.76 1.09
C ALA A 171 -21.46 -2.17 0.94
N PHE A 172 -20.68 -2.66 -0.03
CA PHE A 172 -19.27 -2.34 -0.14
C PHE A 172 -18.82 -2.12 -1.58
N GLN A 173 -17.76 -1.34 -1.72
CA GLN A 173 -16.93 -1.34 -2.92
C GLN A 173 -15.67 -2.19 -2.66
N TRP A 174 -15.31 -2.98 -3.67
CA TRP A 174 -14.19 -3.93 -3.62
C TRP A 174 -13.20 -3.65 -4.74
N LEU A 175 -11.93 -3.73 -4.41
CA LEU A 175 -10.87 -3.82 -5.41
C LEU A 175 -10.60 -5.30 -5.68
N ALA A 176 -11.03 -5.79 -6.84
CA ALA A 176 -10.73 -7.15 -7.29
C ALA A 176 -9.33 -7.16 -7.94
N LYS A 177 -8.41 -7.93 -7.36
CA LYS A 177 -7.06 -8.19 -7.89
C LYS A 177 -7.08 -9.51 -8.66
N PHE A 178 -6.56 -9.49 -9.88
CA PHE A 178 -6.53 -10.63 -10.79
C PHE A 178 -5.11 -11.20 -10.92
N PRO A 179 -4.96 -12.48 -11.31
CA PRO A 179 -3.66 -13.02 -11.66
C PRO A 179 -3.01 -12.22 -12.78
N SER A 180 -1.70 -12.09 -12.73
CA SER A 180 -0.88 -11.48 -13.78
C SER A 180 -0.13 -12.56 -14.57
N ARG A 181 0.12 -12.30 -15.86
CA ARG A 181 0.97 -13.16 -16.70
C ARG A 181 2.41 -13.29 -16.16
N HIS A 182 2.80 -12.42 -15.25
CA HIS A 182 4.13 -12.41 -14.62
C HIS A 182 4.17 -13.23 -13.32
N ASP A 183 3.02 -13.78 -12.90
CA ASP A 183 2.96 -14.61 -11.71
C ASP A 183 3.60 -15.98 -11.98
N ASP A 184 4.16 -16.52 -10.92
CA ASP A 184 4.58 -17.92 -10.92
C ASP A 184 3.33 -18.82 -11.03
N PRO A 185 3.22 -19.67 -12.07
CA PRO A 185 2.03 -20.48 -12.28
C PRO A 185 1.75 -21.49 -11.17
N GLU A 186 2.75 -21.80 -10.33
CA GLU A 186 2.61 -22.72 -9.20
C GLU A 186 2.12 -22.02 -7.92
N VAL A 187 2.03 -20.68 -7.93
CA VAL A 187 1.75 -19.89 -6.73
C VAL A 187 0.66 -18.86 -6.97
N SER A 188 -0.44 -18.98 -6.27
CA SER A 188 -1.49 -17.95 -6.27
C SER A 188 -1.11 -16.78 -5.38
N VAL A 189 -0.82 -15.63 -6.00
CA VAL A 189 -0.51 -14.40 -5.27
C VAL A 189 -1.72 -13.89 -4.47
N ALA A 190 -2.95 -14.12 -4.98
CA ALA A 190 -4.18 -13.81 -4.26
C ALA A 190 -4.26 -14.57 -2.93
N ARG A 191 -3.94 -15.88 -2.94
CA ARG A 191 -3.88 -16.71 -1.73
C ARG A 191 -2.78 -16.27 -0.77
N LEU A 192 -1.60 -15.92 -1.30
CA LEU A 192 -0.48 -15.41 -0.49
C LEU A 192 -0.87 -14.12 0.24
N GLU A 193 -1.40 -13.13 -0.46
CA GLU A 193 -1.80 -11.85 0.14
C GLU A 193 -2.92 -12.06 1.17
N HIS A 194 -3.91 -12.91 0.87
CA HIS A 194 -4.98 -13.25 1.82
C HIS A 194 -4.44 -13.91 3.09
N ALA A 195 -3.49 -14.86 2.95
CA ALA A 195 -2.83 -15.52 4.07
C ALA A 195 -2.03 -14.53 4.93
N LEU A 196 -1.34 -13.57 4.30
CA LEU A 196 -0.59 -12.53 5.02
C LEU A 196 -1.52 -11.55 5.76
N HIS A 197 -2.70 -11.23 5.22
CA HIS A 197 -3.72 -10.46 5.95
C HIS A 197 -4.16 -11.21 7.23
N ALA A 198 -4.43 -12.51 7.14
CA ALA A 198 -4.79 -13.32 8.31
C ALA A 198 -3.64 -13.37 9.32
N LEU A 199 -2.41 -13.61 8.87
CA LEU A 199 -1.22 -13.67 9.72
C LEU A 199 -0.93 -12.33 10.42
N ALA A 200 -1.10 -11.21 9.73
CA ALA A 200 -0.95 -9.86 10.31
C ALA A 200 -1.98 -9.60 11.41
N ARG A 201 -3.24 -10.06 11.25
CA ARG A 201 -4.26 -9.97 12.29
C ARG A 201 -3.89 -10.80 13.53
N HIS A 202 -3.28 -11.97 13.37
CA HIS A 202 -2.73 -12.74 14.50
C HIS A 202 -1.63 -11.97 15.26
N CYS A 203 -0.91 -11.09 14.56
CA CYS A 203 0.07 -10.19 15.18
C CYS A 203 -0.55 -8.91 15.78
N GLY A 204 -1.87 -8.76 15.77
CA GLY A 204 -2.57 -7.56 16.26
C GLY A 204 -2.50 -6.36 15.33
N ILE A 205 -2.12 -6.56 14.07
CA ILE A 205 -2.05 -5.51 13.04
C ILE A 205 -3.41 -5.37 12.38
N GLU A 206 -3.89 -4.14 12.27
CA GLU A 206 -5.11 -3.81 11.55
C GLU A 206 -4.88 -3.97 10.04
N THR A 207 -5.68 -4.83 9.39
CA THR A 207 -5.62 -5.06 7.95
C THR A 207 -6.93 -4.68 7.27
N VAL A 208 -6.87 -4.41 5.98
CA VAL A 208 -8.09 -4.31 5.17
C VAL A 208 -8.86 -5.63 5.18
N ASP A 209 -10.19 -5.56 5.10
CA ASP A 209 -11.00 -6.75 4.88
C ASP A 209 -10.76 -7.29 3.47
N SER A 210 -10.65 -8.61 3.35
CA SER A 210 -10.46 -9.26 2.06
C SER A 210 -11.19 -10.58 1.96
N GLU A 211 -11.65 -10.91 0.75
CA GLU A 211 -12.29 -12.17 0.40
C GLU A 211 -11.47 -12.84 -0.71
N LEU A 212 -11.17 -14.13 -0.54
CA LEU A 212 -10.58 -14.95 -1.59
C LEU A 212 -11.71 -15.68 -2.32
N ILE A 213 -11.79 -15.50 -3.64
CA ILE A 213 -12.80 -16.17 -4.47
C ILE A 213 -12.14 -16.87 -5.66
N MET A 214 -12.75 -17.96 -6.12
CA MET A 214 -12.33 -18.64 -7.35
C MET A 214 -13.37 -18.35 -8.45
N VAL A 215 -12.90 -17.85 -9.58
CA VAL A 215 -13.73 -17.52 -10.74
C VAL A 215 -13.08 -18.10 -11.98
N ASP A 216 -13.76 -19.04 -12.63
CA ASP A 216 -13.32 -19.70 -13.88
C ASP A 216 -11.89 -20.30 -13.79
N GLY A 217 -11.58 -20.88 -12.63
CA GLY A 217 -10.26 -21.47 -12.33
C GLY A 217 -9.17 -20.47 -11.91
N ALA A 218 -9.48 -19.17 -11.86
CA ALA A 218 -8.56 -18.14 -11.38
C ALA A 218 -8.88 -17.75 -9.94
N ASP A 219 -7.88 -17.66 -9.08
CA ASP A 219 -8.02 -17.09 -7.73
C ASP A 219 -7.99 -15.56 -7.82
N LEU A 220 -9.01 -14.92 -7.29
CA LEU A 220 -9.12 -13.47 -7.19
C LEU A 220 -9.14 -13.06 -5.72
N LEU A 221 -8.44 -11.97 -5.40
CA LEU A 221 -8.54 -11.33 -4.09
C LEU A 221 -9.43 -10.08 -4.19
N LEU A 222 -10.54 -10.09 -3.49
CA LEU A 222 -11.37 -8.91 -3.29
C LEU A 222 -10.91 -8.20 -2.03
N VAL A 223 -10.44 -6.96 -2.17
CA VAL A 223 -10.03 -6.10 -1.06
C VAL A 223 -11.09 -5.03 -0.87
N LYS A 224 -11.69 -4.98 0.32
CA LYS A 224 -12.71 -3.97 0.66
C LYS A 224 -12.07 -2.58 0.67
N ARG A 225 -12.70 -1.64 -0.01
CA ARG A 225 -12.24 -0.26 0.00
C ARG A 225 -12.53 0.39 1.35
N PHE A 226 -11.52 1.00 1.91
CA PHE A 226 -11.57 1.71 3.21
C PHE A 226 -11.95 3.18 3.07
N ASP A 227 -11.98 3.70 1.83
CA ASP A 227 -12.23 5.10 1.51
C ASP A 227 -13.63 5.34 0.91
N ARG A 228 -14.54 4.37 1.10
CA ARG A 228 -15.91 4.41 0.57
C ARG A 228 -16.92 3.93 1.60
N THR A 229 -17.97 4.72 1.77
CA THR A 229 -19.10 4.35 2.64
C THR A 229 -20.40 4.39 1.85
N ALA A 230 -21.20 3.34 1.97
CA ALA A 230 -22.50 3.23 1.29
C ALA A 230 -23.51 4.20 1.92
N VAL A 231 -24.20 4.95 1.07
CA VAL A 231 -25.28 5.87 1.45
C VAL A 231 -26.54 5.47 0.70
N LYS A 232 -27.57 5.06 1.41
CA LYS A 232 -28.87 4.74 0.79
C LYS A 232 -29.62 6.02 0.46
N LYS A 233 -30.00 6.19 -0.82
CA LYS A 233 -30.83 7.29 -1.30
C LYS A 233 -32.32 7.00 -1.07
N GLU A 234 -33.15 8.04 -1.17
CA GLU A 234 -34.61 7.93 -1.04
C GLU A 234 -35.24 7.00 -2.09
N ASP A 235 -34.65 6.90 -3.28
CA ASP A 235 -35.06 6.01 -4.36
C ASP A 235 -34.63 4.54 -4.15
N GLY A 236 -33.98 4.23 -3.02
CA GLY A 236 -33.45 2.91 -2.67
C GLY A 236 -32.12 2.56 -3.33
N LEU A 237 -31.57 3.39 -4.21
CA LEU A 237 -30.27 3.18 -4.83
C LEU A 237 -29.14 3.47 -3.83
N THR A 238 -28.03 2.77 -3.98
CA THR A 238 -26.82 3.02 -3.19
C THR A 238 -25.96 4.06 -3.90
N ALA A 239 -25.64 5.12 -3.18
CA ALA A 239 -24.57 6.06 -3.53
C ALA A 239 -23.37 5.85 -2.59
N TRP A 240 -22.27 6.52 -2.87
CA TRP A 240 -21.03 6.35 -2.12
C TRP A 240 -20.46 7.70 -1.68
N SER A 241 -20.33 7.91 -0.39
CA SER A 241 -19.46 8.95 0.12
C SER A 241 -18.01 8.53 0.01
N ARG A 242 -17.11 9.53 0.01
CA ARG A 242 -15.68 9.31 -0.21
C ARG A 242 -14.88 10.02 0.87
N ASP A 243 -13.92 9.30 1.45
CA ASP A 243 -13.01 9.85 2.45
C ASP A 243 -11.72 10.33 1.81
N GLY A 244 -11.15 11.41 2.37
CA GLY A 244 -9.84 11.92 1.93
C GLY A 244 -8.76 10.87 2.10
N PHE A 245 -7.80 10.84 1.18
CA PHE A 245 -6.70 9.87 1.19
C PHE A 245 -5.37 10.56 0.89
N VAL A 246 -4.32 10.16 1.61
CA VAL A 246 -2.93 10.45 1.27
C VAL A 246 -2.07 9.20 1.46
N SER A 247 -1.08 9.01 0.60
CA SER A 247 -0.09 7.95 0.79
C SER A 247 1.06 8.40 1.69
N ALA A 248 1.79 7.46 2.29
CA ALA A 248 3.03 7.77 3.01
C ALA A 248 4.07 8.46 2.12
N ARG A 249 4.05 8.17 0.82
CA ARG A 249 4.89 8.89 -0.15
C ARG A 249 4.59 10.39 -0.19
N THR A 250 3.32 10.75 -0.17
CA THR A 250 2.90 12.17 -0.11
C THR A 250 3.28 12.81 1.22
N VAL A 251 3.07 12.11 2.33
CA VAL A 251 3.46 12.59 3.67
C VAL A 251 4.96 12.86 3.75
N LEU A 252 5.80 11.90 3.38
CA LEU A 252 7.27 12.01 3.42
C LEU A 252 7.80 13.10 2.48
N ARG A 253 7.21 13.26 1.28
CA ARG A 253 7.59 14.31 0.32
C ARG A 253 7.22 15.72 0.78
N SER A 254 6.17 15.86 1.55
CA SER A 254 5.77 17.14 2.14
C SER A 254 6.82 17.70 3.09
N SER A 255 7.70 16.84 3.62
CA SER A 255 8.83 17.22 4.48
C SER A 255 10.04 17.74 3.71
N GLY A 256 9.97 17.85 2.37
CA GLY A 256 11.01 18.48 1.54
C GLY A 256 12.18 17.55 1.16
N VAL A 257 11.99 16.24 1.21
CA VAL A 257 13.01 15.27 0.78
C VAL A 257 13.24 15.35 -0.73
N ASN A 258 14.50 15.43 -1.15
CA ASN A 258 14.89 15.48 -2.56
C ASN A 258 14.55 14.16 -3.27
N GLU A 259 13.81 14.20 -4.38
CA GLU A 259 13.38 13.02 -5.15
C GLU A 259 14.55 12.16 -5.65
N ASN A 260 15.67 12.74 -5.98
CA ASN A 260 16.82 12.02 -6.52
C ASN A 260 17.59 11.20 -5.45
N SER A 261 17.35 11.47 -4.18
CA SER A 261 17.92 10.74 -3.04
C SER A 261 16.84 10.09 -2.17
N TYR A 262 15.58 10.06 -2.66
CA TYR A 262 14.46 9.61 -1.87
C TYR A 262 14.48 8.09 -1.70
N THR A 263 14.67 7.68 -0.47
CA THR A 263 14.37 6.34 -0.01
C THR A 263 13.30 6.46 1.06
N GLY A 264 12.18 5.78 0.91
CA GLY A 264 11.14 5.73 1.93
C GLY A 264 11.73 5.36 3.29
N SER A 265 11.16 5.89 4.36
CA SER A 265 11.67 5.68 5.72
C SER A 265 10.52 5.55 6.70
N TYR A 266 10.45 4.42 7.40
CA TYR A 266 9.49 4.21 8.48
C TYR A 266 9.73 5.17 9.66
N PRO A 267 10.98 5.35 10.17
CA PRO A 267 11.23 6.36 11.20
C PRO A 267 10.92 7.78 10.73
N GLY A 268 11.21 8.10 9.46
CA GLY A 268 10.85 9.39 8.85
C GLY A 268 9.35 9.61 8.84
N LEU A 269 8.60 8.60 8.39
CA LEU A 269 7.14 8.62 8.38
C LEU A 269 6.56 8.77 9.79
N ALA A 270 7.09 8.03 10.77
CA ALA A 270 6.65 8.14 12.16
C ALA A 270 6.82 9.56 12.73
N ARG A 271 7.92 10.25 12.40
CA ARG A 271 8.10 11.67 12.79
C ARG A 271 7.06 12.57 12.13
N ASP A 272 6.76 12.37 10.86
CA ASP A 272 5.79 13.18 10.12
C ASP A 272 4.36 12.95 10.61
N LEU A 273 4.02 11.76 11.11
CA LEU A 273 2.70 11.46 11.68
C LEU A 273 2.29 12.36 12.84
N THR A 274 3.24 12.98 13.55
CA THR A 274 2.94 14.00 14.56
C THR A 274 2.14 15.18 13.99
N ARG A 275 2.28 15.47 12.69
CA ARG A 275 1.61 16.58 12.00
C ARG A 275 0.36 16.15 11.21
N TRP A 276 0.34 14.90 10.77
CA TRP A 276 -0.69 14.40 9.86
C TRP A 276 -1.78 13.59 10.58
N SER A 277 -1.40 12.84 11.63
CA SER A 277 -2.33 11.92 12.28
C SER A 277 -3.20 12.60 13.33
N ALA A 278 -4.49 12.27 13.34
CA ALA A 278 -5.43 12.60 14.41
C ALA A 278 -5.15 11.83 15.72
N LYS A 279 -4.44 10.68 15.65
CA LYS A 279 -4.05 9.87 16.81
C LYS A 279 -2.60 9.40 16.68
N PRO A 280 -1.62 10.32 16.74
CA PRO A 280 -0.23 10.03 16.36
C PRO A 280 0.41 8.90 17.18
N VAL A 281 0.15 8.80 18.46
CA VAL A 281 0.73 7.73 19.32
C VAL A 281 0.25 6.34 18.88
N ALA A 282 -1.04 6.19 18.59
CA ALA A 282 -1.59 4.92 18.14
C ALA A 282 -1.08 4.55 16.75
N ASP A 283 -1.09 5.50 15.81
CA ASP A 283 -0.68 5.25 14.43
C ASP A 283 0.83 4.98 14.31
N LYS A 284 1.67 5.63 15.13
CA LYS A 284 3.10 5.34 15.21
C LYS A 284 3.37 3.93 15.72
N ARG A 285 2.67 3.50 16.77
CA ARG A 285 2.81 2.15 17.32
C ARG A 285 2.37 1.09 16.29
N GLU A 286 1.25 1.32 15.62
CA GLU A 286 0.76 0.47 14.54
C GLU A 286 1.77 0.41 13.37
N LEU A 287 2.30 1.55 12.94
CA LEU A 287 3.31 1.64 11.90
C LEU A 287 4.59 0.87 12.26
N PHE A 288 5.04 0.94 13.53
CA PHE A 288 6.17 0.14 14.02
C PHE A 288 5.88 -1.36 13.91
N SER A 289 4.69 -1.80 14.33
CA SER A 289 4.27 -3.19 14.23
C SER A 289 4.25 -3.69 12.78
N ARG A 290 3.75 -2.89 11.83
CA ARG A 290 3.77 -3.20 10.40
C ARG A 290 5.19 -3.30 9.84
N MET A 291 6.08 -2.39 10.22
CA MET A 291 7.49 -2.43 9.84
C MET A 291 8.13 -3.74 10.28
N VAL A 292 7.96 -4.11 11.56
CA VAL A 292 8.47 -5.37 12.11
C VAL A 292 7.89 -6.56 11.35
N PHE A 293 6.57 -6.60 11.13
CA PHE A 293 5.90 -7.69 10.43
C PHE A 293 6.46 -7.85 9.01
N ASN A 294 6.53 -6.78 8.22
CA ASN A 294 7.05 -6.80 6.85
C ASN A 294 8.51 -7.29 6.79
N CYS A 295 9.32 -6.92 7.77
CA CYS A 295 10.68 -7.45 7.92
C CYS A 295 10.68 -8.95 8.22
N VAL A 296 9.84 -9.41 9.15
CA VAL A 296 9.79 -10.80 9.61
C VAL A 296 9.27 -11.75 8.55
N VAL A 297 8.28 -11.33 7.74
CA VAL A 297 7.69 -12.15 6.66
C VAL A 297 8.37 -11.96 5.31
N SER A 298 9.48 -11.21 5.25
CA SER A 298 10.20 -10.91 4.01
C SER A 298 9.35 -10.20 2.94
N ASN A 299 8.41 -9.34 3.34
CA ASN A 299 7.76 -8.42 2.41
C ASN A 299 8.73 -7.28 2.05
N THR A 300 9.68 -7.56 1.16
CA THR A 300 10.77 -6.62 0.80
C THR A 300 10.33 -5.53 -0.18
N ASP A 301 9.12 -5.62 -0.74
CA ASP A 301 8.54 -4.63 -1.64
C ASP A 301 7.64 -3.62 -0.92
N ASP A 302 7.63 -3.65 0.40
CA ASP A 302 6.83 -2.74 1.18
C ASP A 302 7.38 -1.30 1.09
N HIS A 303 6.84 -0.57 0.12
CA HIS A 303 7.22 0.81 -0.19
C HIS A 303 6.20 1.82 0.37
N ASP A 304 6.55 3.09 0.30
CA ASP A 304 5.78 4.20 0.86
C ASP A 304 4.35 4.39 0.28
N ARG A 305 4.01 3.76 -0.85
CA ARG A 305 2.64 3.75 -1.37
C ARG A 305 1.78 2.64 -0.77
N ASN A 306 2.38 1.67 -0.08
CA ASN A 306 1.66 0.59 0.60
C ASN A 306 1.13 1.00 1.99
N HIS A 307 1.41 2.25 2.40
CA HIS A 307 0.87 2.85 3.61
C HIS A 307 -0.04 4.01 3.24
N GLY A 308 -1.35 3.81 3.42
CA GLY A 308 -2.37 4.82 3.20
C GLY A 308 -2.83 5.47 4.49
N PHE A 309 -3.27 6.71 4.38
CA PHE A 309 -3.92 7.44 5.46
C PHE A 309 -5.26 7.96 4.97
N VAL A 310 -6.29 7.73 5.75
CA VAL A 310 -7.68 8.14 5.46
C VAL A 310 -8.03 9.31 6.37
N ALA A 311 -8.75 10.29 5.84
CA ALA A 311 -9.21 11.43 6.61
C ALA A 311 -10.05 10.95 7.81
N ASP A 312 -9.76 11.48 8.98
CA ASP A 312 -10.51 11.20 10.19
C ASP A 312 -11.93 11.77 10.10
N GLU A 313 -12.90 11.02 10.59
CA GLU A 313 -14.32 11.41 10.55
C GLU A 313 -14.58 12.75 11.24
N MET A 314 -13.83 13.04 12.30
CA MET A 314 -13.90 14.31 13.02
C MET A 314 -13.23 15.48 12.29
N GLY A 315 -12.49 15.20 11.21
CA GLY A 315 -11.77 16.19 10.42
C GLY A 315 -10.53 16.76 11.09
N GLU A 316 -9.98 16.08 12.08
CA GLU A 316 -8.82 16.51 12.88
C GLU A 316 -7.48 16.12 12.26
N GLY A 317 -7.49 15.41 11.15
CA GLY A 317 -6.30 14.90 10.44
C GLY A 317 -6.59 13.62 9.70
N PHE A 318 -5.59 12.77 9.61
CA PHE A 318 -5.68 11.47 8.96
C PHE A 318 -5.42 10.34 9.95
N ARG A 319 -5.87 9.13 9.63
CA ARG A 319 -5.60 7.90 10.37
C ARG A 319 -4.95 6.90 9.44
N LEU A 320 -4.03 6.12 9.95
CA LEU A 320 -3.44 5.01 9.20
C LEU A 320 -4.56 4.05 8.77
N SER A 321 -4.65 3.74 7.47
CA SER A 321 -5.61 2.75 6.95
C SER A 321 -5.26 1.35 7.42
N GLY A 322 -6.16 0.38 7.28
CA GLY A 322 -5.77 -1.04 7.37
C GLY A 322 -4.61 -1.37 6.44
N ALA A 323 -3.72 -2.29 6.86
CA ALA A 323 -2.59 -2.72 6.04
C ALA A 323 -3.05 -3.52 4.81
N TYR A 324 -2.40 -3.32 3.67
CA TYR A 324 -2.71 -3.95 2.38
C TYR A 324 -1.43 -4.22 1.59
N ASP A 325 -1.55 -4.99 0.52
CA ASP A 325 -0.47 -5.29 -0.44
C ASP A 325 0.73 -5.97 0.22
N MET A 326 0.45 -6.92 1.10
CA MET A 326 1.45 -7.70 1.84
C MET A 326 1.69 -9.03 1.15
N VAL A 327 2.86 -9.19 0.54
CA VAL A 327 3.27 -10.43 -0.14
C VAL A 327 4.72 -10.74 0.18
N PRO A 328 5.05 -11.98 0.65
CA PRO A 328 6.43 -12.35 0.92
C PRO A 328 7.20 -12.48 -0.39
N ARG A 329 8.44 -12.03 -0.41
CA ARG A 329 9.35 -12.21 -1.54
C ARG A 329 10.49 -13.15 -1.18
N ILE A 330 10.64 -14.20 -1.95
CA ILE A 330 11.74 -15.18 -1.74
C ILE A 330 13.06 -14.46 -1.94
N PRO A 331 13.96 -14.49 -0.95
CA PRO A 331 15.25 -13.84 -1.07
C PRO A 331 16.09 -14.45 -2.20
N THR A 332 16.50 -13.65 -3.17
CA THR A 332 17.38 -14.06 -4.27
C THR A 332 18.87 -13.94 -3.91
N THR A 333 19.16 -13.26 -2.81
CA THR A 333 20.52 -13.06 -2.29
C THR A 333 20.56 -13.37 -0.79
N GLN A 334 21.75 -13.55 -0.22
CA GLN A 334 21.91 -13.72 1.23
C GLN A 334 21.55 -12.46 2.02
N ARG A 335 21.53 -11.31 1.37
CA ARG A 335 21.24 -10.02 2.00
C ARG A 335 19.82 -9.59 1.64
N ARG A 336 18.94 -9.54 2.64
CA ARG A 336 17.61 -8.94 2.51
C ARG A 336 17.73 -7.42 2.64
N VAL A 337 17.01 -6.69 1.80
CA VAL A 337 16.91 -5.23 1.87
C VAL A 337 15.47 -4.85 1.67
N GLN A 338 14.90 -4.05 2.56
CA GLN A 338 13.55 -3.53 2.46
C GLN A 338 13.49 -2.35 1.47
N ALA A 339 12.32 -2.11 0.87
CA ALA A 339 12.12 -0.94 0.00
C ALA A 339 12.16 0.39 0.78
N MET A 340 11.88 0.35 2.07
CA MET A 340 11.98 1.49 2.98
C MET A 340 13.07 1.26 4.04
N ARG A 341 13.70 2.34 4.51
CA ARG A 341 14.58 2.28 5.69
C ARG A 341 13.77 1.91 6.93
N VAL A 342 14.29 0.96 7.70
CA VAL A 342 13.64 0.46 8.93
C VAL A 342 14.29 1.02 10.20
N GLY A 343 15.47 1.57 10.07
CA GLY A 343 16.27 2.22 11.09
C GLY A 343 17.37 3.05 10.41
N ASP A 344 18.62 2.84 10.77
CA ASP A 344 19.78 3.51 10.14
C ASP A 344 19.89 3.19 8.64
N ASP A 345 19.49 1.99 8.23
CA ASP A 345 19.42 1.55 6.84
C ASP A 345 18.18 0.71 6.55
N ALA A 346 18.13 0.01 5.41
CA ALA A 346 17.00 -0.81 4.99
C ALA A 346 17.19 -2.32 5.28
N GLN A 347 18.18 -2.71 6.10
CA GLN A 347 18.38 -4.12 6.44
C GLN A 347 17.45 -4.55 7.57
N PRO A 348 16.69 -5.65 7.42
CA PRO A 348 15.70 -6.10 8.39
C PRO A 348 16.35 -6.88 9.57
N THR A 349 17.43 -6.35 10.13
CA THR A 349 18.03 -6.92 11.35
C THR A 349 17.37 -6.34 12.58
N ARG A 350 17.28 -7.14 13.64
CA ARG A 350 16.66 -6.72 14.91
C ARG A 350 17.27 -5.42 15.43
N ASP A 351 18.60 -5.32 15.44
CA ASP A 351 19.32 -4.14 15.93
C ASP A 351 18.99 -2.89 15.12
N ASN A 352 18.93 -3.00 13.79
CA ASN A 352 18.56 -1.89 12.92
C ASN A 352 17.09 -1.50 13.08
N ILE A 353 16.16 -2.45 13.22
CA ILE A 353 14.74 -2.18 13.48
C ILE A 353 14.56 -1.41 14.80
N LEU A 354 15.39 -1.70 15.81
CA LEU A 354 15.32 -1.06 17.11
C LEU A 354 16.15 0.25 17.20
N SER A 355 16.98 0.56 16.21
CA SER A 355 17.91 1.69 16.26
C SER A 355 17.21 3.05 16.36
N GLU A 356 16.09 3.22 15.68
CA GLU A 356 15.32 4.48 15.69
C GLU A 356 13.90 4.31 16.32
N CYS A 357 13.74 3.42 17.31
CA CYS A 357 12.44 3.17 17.97
C CYS A 357 11.85 4.43 18.63
N GLU A 358 12.68 5.39 19.06
CA GLU A 358 12.25 6.67 19.64
C GLU A 358 11.41 7.51 18.65
N SER A 359 11.63 7.37 17.35
CA SER A 359 10.81 8.03 16.33
C SER A 359 9.33 7.59 16.37
N PHE A 360 9.06 6.40 16.93
CA PHE A 360 7.73 5.84 17.13
C PHE A 360 7.19 6.06 18.55
N ASP A 361 7.82 6.91 19.34
CA ASP A 361 7.51 7.14 20.75
C ASP A 361 7.64 5.87 21.61
N LEU A 362 8.56 4.96 21.27
CA LEU A 362 8.80 3.69 21.94
C LEU A 362 10.17 3.68 22.61
N SER A 363 10.22 3.16 23.84
CA SER A 363 11.51 2.78 24.44
C SER A 363 12.06 1.53 23.74
N LYS A 364 13.38 1.31 23.84
CA LYS A 364 14.02 0.13 23.25
C LYS A 364 13.46 -1.19 23.80
N ALA A 365 13.05 -1.21 25.07
CA ALA A 365 12.41 -2.37 25.68
C ALA A 365 11.04 -2.65 25.05
N GLN A 366 10.18 -1.64 24.93
CA GLN A 366 8.87 -1.77 24.29
C GLN A 366 8.98 -2.19 22.83
N ALA A 367 9.89 -1.59 22.08
CA ALA A 367 10.16 -1.96 20.69
C ALA A 367 10.66 -3.41 20.55
N GLY A 368 11.53 -3.85 21.49
CA GLY A 368 11.99 -5.24 21.58
C GLY A 368 10.86 -6.23 21.86
N GLU A 369 9.98 -5.92 22.80
CA GLU A 369 8.80 -6.75 23.12
C GLU A 369 7.86 -6.90 21.90
N ILE A 370 7.59 -5.80 21.17
CA ILE A 370 6.77 -5.84 19.95
C ILE A 370 7.43 -6.73 18.89
N HIS A 371 8.75 -6.53 18.65
CA HIS A 371 9.49 -7.33 17.68
C HIS A 371 9.44 -8.82 18.01
N ASP A 372 9.76 -9.18 19.24
CA ASP A 372 9.88 -10.59 19.66
C ASP A 372 8.51 -11.27 19.68
N SER A 373 7.44 -10.54 20.06
CA SER A 373 6.05 -11.02 20.00
C SER A 373 5.61 -11.31 18.56
N ILE A 374 5.83 -10.35 17.63
CA ILE A 374 5.47 -10.53 16.21
C ILE A 374 6.25 -11.70 15.61
N GLN A 375 7.57 -11.79 15.86
CA GLN A 375 8.38 -12.89 15.36
C GLN A 375 7.89 -14.27 15.87
N ALA A 376 7.53 -14.36 17.15
CA ALA A 376 7.00 -15.58 17.75
C ALA A 376 5.64 -15.96 17.13
N THR A 377 4.73 -14.99 16.99
CA THR A 377 3.41 -15.20 16.40
C THR A 377 3.50 -15.64 14.95
N VAL A 378 4.33 -14.98 14.15
CA VAL A 378 4.58 -15.38 12.74
C VAL A 378 5.12 -16.79 12.67
N ARG A 379 6.15 -17.12 13.46
CA ARG A 379 6.74 -18.48 13.52
C ARG A 379 5.71 -19.56 13.79
N GLN A 380 4.77 -19.28 14.69
CA GLN A 380 3.76 -20.24 15.11
C GLN A 380 2.65 -20.42 14.06
N ASN A 381 2.21 -19.36 13.39
CA ASN A 381 0.93 -19.36 12.68
C ASN A 381 1.02 -19.30 11.15
N TRP A 382 2.19 -18.99 10.55
CA TRP A 382 2.26 -18.76 9.11
C TRP A 382 1.82 -19.96 8.26
N ARG A 383 2.17 -21.21 8.67
CA ARG A 383 1.78 -22.43 7.92
C ARG A 383 0.27 -22.65 7.98
N GLU A 384 -0.34 -22.44 9.14
CA GLU A 384 -1.79 -22.53 9.32
C GLU A 384 -2.54 -21.50 8.48
N CYS A 385 -2.08 -20.25 8.46
CA CYS A 385 -2.66 -19.20 7.61
C CYS A 385 -2.56 -19.53 6.13
N PHE A 386 -1.44 -20.12 5.70
CA PHE A 386 -1.22 -20.54 4.31
C PHE A 386 -2.14 -21.70 3.92
N ASP A 387 -2.26 -22.71 4.77
CA ASP A 387 -3.16 -23.85 4.58
C ASP A 387 -4.62 -23.42 4.49
N HIS A 388 -5.08 -22.60 5.43
CA HIS A 388 -6.44 -22.03 5.42
C HIS A 388 -6.73 -21.20 4.16
N SER A 389 -5.73 -20.56 3.58
CA SER A 389 -5.87 -19.85 2.30
C SER A 389 -5.75 -20.78 1.08
N GLY A 390 -5.60 -22.09 1.29
CA GLY A 390 -5.54 -23.12 0.26
C GLY A 390 -4.23 -23.14 -0.55
N LEU A 391 -3.12 -22.66 0.03
CA LEU A 391 -1.79 -22.83 -0.56
C LEU A 391 -1.31 -24.29 -0.41
N SER A 392 -0.70 -24.84 -1.47
CA SER A 392 -0.18 -26.20 -1.45
C SER A 392 1.05 -26.31 -0.56
N GLU A 393 1.35 -27.53 -0.07
CA GLU A 393 2.59 -27.80 0.68
C GLU A 393 3.84 -27.42 -0.12
N ALA A 394 3.84 -27.66 -1.44
CA ALA A 394 4.93 -27.23 -2.33
C ALA A 394 5.12 -25.70 -2.32
N ALA A 395 4.03 -24.94 -2.35
CA ALA A 395 4.08 -23.48 -2.22
C ALA A 395 4.59 -23.06 -0.83
N MET A 396 4.15 -23.73 0.25
CA MET A 396 4.63 -23.44 1.60
C MET A 396 6.14 -23.70 1.74
N GLU A 397 6.65 -24.80 1.22
CA GLU A 397 8.09 -25.09 1.23
C GLU A 397 8.89 -24.07 0.41
N LYS A 398 8.37 -23.64 -0.74
CA LYS A 398 8.98 -22.58 -1.56
C LYS A 398 9.15 -21.26 -0.80
N PHE A 399 8.19 -20.91 0.05
CA PHE A 399 8.23 -19.66 0.84
C PHE A 399 8.79 -19.86 2.25
N ALA A 400 9.15 -21.06 2.67
CA ALA A 400 9.63 -21.33 4.04
C ALA A 400 10.82 -20.45 4.46
N SER A 401 11.70 -20.08 3.51
CA SER A 401 12.83 -19.18 3.76
C SER A 401 12.43 -17.72 4.05
N CYS A 402 11.19 -17.34 3.75
CA CYS A 402 10.67 -16.00 4.03
C CYS A 402 10.33 -15.80 5.51
N PHE A 403 10.14 -16.89 6.26
CA PHE A 403 9.64 -16.89 7.63
C PHE A 403 10.68 -17.34 8.64
N PRO A 404 10.52 -16.96 9.94
CA PRO A 404 11.39 -17.45 10.99
C PRO A 404 11.35 -18.98 11.08
N PRO A 405 12.50 -19.65 11.28
CA PRO A 405 12.53 -21.10 11.37
C PRO A 405 11.71 -21.62 12.54
N SER A 406 11.10 -22.81 12.42
CA SER A 406 10.35 -23.46 13.48
C SER A 406 11.23 -23.72 14.71
N LEU A 407 10.61 -23.81 15.90
CA LEU A 407 11.36 -24.15 17.12
C LEU A 407 12.10 -25.50 17.02
N LYS A 408 11.52 -26.50 16.30
CA LYS A 408 12.19 -27.77 16.04
C LYS A 408 13.45 -27.58 15.19
N GLN A 409 13.41 -26.72 14.16
CA GLN A 409 14.57 -26.41 13.32
C GLN A 409 15.64 -25.65 14.11
N VAL A 410 15.25 -24.69 14.95
CA VAL A 410 16.18 -23.96 15.81
C VAL A 410 16.88 -24.90 16.80
N LEU A 411 16.11 -25.76 17.47
CA LEU A 411 16.68 -26.75 18.41
C LEU A 411 17.59 -27.78 17.70
N SER A 412 17.20 -28.25 16.51
CA SER A 412 18.05 -29.17 15.75
C SER A 412 19.34 -28.52 15.25
N GLN A 413 19.33 -27.26 14.92
CA GLN A 413 20.54 -26.49 14.59
C GLN A 413 21.43 -26.29 15.82
N ALA A 414 20.85 -25.90 16.95
CA ALA A 414 21.60 -25.74 18.21
C ALA A 414 22.27 -27.04 18.68
N VAL A 415 21.57 -28.19 18.54
CA VAL A 415 22.14 -29.49 18.83
C VAL A 415 23.29 -29.84 17.89
N ARG A 416 23.17 -29.56 16.58
CA ARG A 416 24.23 -29.79 15.63
C ARG A 416 25.45 -28.92 15.85
N THR A 417 25.27 -27.64 16.19
CA THR A 417 26.38 -26.74 16.50
C THR A 417 27.00 -27.08 17.85
N GLY A 418 26.22 -27.41 18.86
CA GLY A 418 26.72 -27.84 20.17
C GLY A 418 27.46 -29.20 20.15
N LEU A 419 27.08 -30.11 19.28
CA LEU A 419 27.83 -31.38 19.07
C LEU A 419 29.13 -31.16 18.29
N ALA A 420 29.19 -30.20 17.37
CA ALA A 420 30.40 -29.83 16.65
C ALA A 420 31.47 -29.25 17.60
N ASP A 421 31.06 -28.47 18.58
CA ASP A 421 31.97 -27.87 19.59
C ASP A 421 32.52 -28.94 20.59
N VAL A 422 31.81 -30.05 20.79
CA VAL A 422 32.25 -31.17 21.68
C VAL A 422 33.21 -32.14 20.94
N GLU A 423 33.05 -32.34 19.65
CA GLU A 423 33.94 -33.19 18.88
C GLU A 423 35.27 -32.50 18.47
N GLY A 424 35.36 -31.19 18.54
CA GLY A 424 36.56 -30.40 18.23
C GLY A 424 37.56 -30.22 19.39
N GLY A 425 37.24 -30.74 20.59
CA GLY A 425 37.99 -30.45 21.83
C GLY A 425 38.96 -31.50 22.31
N ASP A 426 39.18 -32.65 21.59
CA ASP A 426 40.07 -33.71 22.09
C ASP A 426 41.09 -34.19 21.02
N SER A 427 42.11 -33.37 20.79
CA SER A 427 43.38 -33.85 20.23
C SER A 427 44.55 -32.91 20.63
N GLY A 428 44.95 -33.04 21.88
CA GLY A 428 46.10 -32.25 22.39
C GLY A 428 46.62 -32.72 23.74
N SER A 429 46.93 -33.99 23.89
CA SER A 429 47.68 -34.42 25.05
C SER A 429 48.86 -35.32 24.67
N GLN A 430 49.99 -34.80 24.97
CA GLN A 430 51.22 -35.45 25.49
C GLN A 430 52.01 -36.41 24.56
N GLU A 431 53.19 -36.01 24.29
CA GLU A 431 54.32 -36.86 24.62
C GLU A 431 55.53 -35.97 24.99
N GLY A 432 55.74 -35.92 26.30
CA GLY A 432 57.03 -35.47 26.84
C GLY A 432 58.02 -36.61 26.80
N ARG A 433 59.26 -36.32 26.41
CA ARG A 433 60.41 -37.17 26.74
C ARG A 433 61.49 -36.33 27.42
N PRO A 434 62.06 -36.87 28.50
CA PRO A 434 63.15 -36.21 29.21
C PRO A 434 64.52 -36.65 28.69
N GLY A 435 65.47 -35.77 28.84
CA GLY A 435 66.77 -36.09 29.32
C GLY A 435 67.90 -36.34 28.39
N GLY A 436 68.96 -35.75 28.71
CA GLY A 436 70.28 -36.34 28.70
C GLY A 436 71.31 -35.86 27.67
N GLY A 437 72.30 -35.17 28.16
CA GLY A 437 73.55 -34.94 27.49
C GLY A 437 73.98 -33.49 27.53
#